data_180fbfa91e9b52b64009d1ef8ff940fd
#
_entry.id   180fbfa91e9b52b64009d1ef8ff940fd
#
_cell.length_a   1.000
_cell.length_b   1.000
_cell.length_c   1.000
_cell.angle_alpha   90.00
_cell.angle_beta   90.00
_cell.angle_gamma   90.00
#
_symmetry.space_group_name_H-M   'P 1'
#
loop_
_entity.id
_entity.type
_entity.pdbx_description
1 polymer ?
#
loop_
_entity_poly.entity_id
_entity_poly.type
_entity_poly.pdbx_seq_one_letter_code
_entity_poly.pdbx_strand_id
1 'polypeptide(L)'
;KVYMVSASNNSVVNLADLSIGTSLSEDYAELLHVRPIVEAVSKENDLGYTYEQLNGMIDISTVEDTRILKISATSIKPEEAKTIANALAEKAVTEIPKLMGTTAPNIAERAITPKFKSSPSLKKNTMLGALGGMVLVLAVLTFLFITDDTIKTEEDVEKYLGIIPLTVIPDGNVKYGAYSKYNYYKGKKYYTPKK
;
A
#
# COMPACT_ATOMS: atom_id res chain seq x y z
N LYS A 1 -6.19 -18.32 6.13
CA LYS A 1 -4.75 -18.54 5.94
C LYS A 1 -4.34 -19.81 6.66
N VAL A 2 -3.44 -20.58 6.08
CA VAL A 2 -2.82 -21.77 6.65
C VAL A 2 -1.32 -21.54 6.67
N TYR A 3 -0.65 -22.02 7.71
CA TYR A 3 0.79 -21.99 7.81
C TYR A 3 1.32 -23.42 7.87
N MET A 4 2.32 -23.72 7.05
CA MET A 4 2.95 -25.02 6.96
C MET A 4 4.46 -24.86 7.12
N VAL A 5 5.10 -25.85 7.73
CA VAL A 5 6.56 -25.88 7.94
C VAL A 5 7.11 -27.09 7.22
N SER A 6 8.09 -26.87 6.34
CA SER A 6 8.80 -27.97 5.68
C SER A 6 9.59 -28.80 6.70
N ALA A 7 9.46 -30.10 6.65
CA ALA A 7 10.18 -31.02 7.55
C ALA A 7 11.65 -31.12 7.11
N SER A 8 12.58 -30.97 8.07
CA SER A 8 13.99 -31.29 7.90
C SER A 8 14.31 -32.56 8.68
N ASN A 9 15.00 -33.49 8.05
CA ASN A 9 15.34 -34.78 8.66
C ASN A 9 16.57 -34.75 9.58
N ASN A 10 17.24 -33.59 9.73
CA ASN A 10 18.46 -33.47 10.51
C ASN A 10 18.31 -32.62 11.76
N SER A 11 18.74 -33.16 12.88
CA SER A 11 18.74 -32.49 14.20
C SER A 11 19.81 -31.38 14.36
N VAL A 12 20.64 -31.14 13.35
CA VAL A 12 21.66 -30.07 13.34
C VAL A 12 21.28 -29.07 12.27
N VAL A 13 20.83 -27.88 12.70
CA VAL A 13 20.46 -26.78 11.78
C VAL A 13 21.73 -26.16 11.21
N ASN A 14 22.09 -26.54 9.99
CA ASN A 14 23.13 -25.89 9.21
C ASN A 14 22.52 -24.79 8.35
N LEU A 15 23.28 -23.71 8.07
CA LEU A 15 22.84 -22.64 7.15
C LEU A 15 22.49 -23.17 5.76
N ALA A 16 23.17 -24.25 5.32
CA ALA A 16 22.84 -24.96 4.09
C ALA A 16 21.43 -25.61 4.14
N ASP A 17 21.05 -26.17 5.28
CA ASP A 17 19.71 -26.77 5.46
C ASP A 17 18.59 -25.71 5.45
N LEU A 18 18.89 -24.47 5.87
CA LEU A 18 17.94 -23.39 5.83
C LEU A 18 17.71 -22.93 4.37
N SER A 19 18.75 -22.77 3.58
CA SER A 19 18.62 -22.37 2.17
C SER A 19 17.92 -23.44 1.33
N ILE A 20 18.22 -24.73 1.58
CA ILE A 20 17.50 -25.85 0.94
C ILE A 20 16.03 -25.84 1.35
N GLY A 21 15.73 -25.57 2.62
CA GLY A 21 14.37 -25.52 3.12
C GLY A 21 13.54 -24.35 2.58
N THR A 22 14.15 -23.19 2.32
CA THR A 22 13.47 -22.05 1.66
C THR A 22 13.17 -22.37 0.20
N SER A 23 14.16 -22.89 -0.56
CA SER A 23 13.94 -23.32 -1.95
C SER A 23 12.85 -24.39 -2.06
N LEU A 24 12.84 -25.36 -1.13
CA LEU A 24 11.80 -26.39 -1.08
C LEU A 24 10.41 -25.80 -0.85
N SER A 25 10.31 -24.75 -0.02
CA SER A 25 9.02 -24.07 0.22
C SER A 25 8.55 -23.28 -1.00
N GLU A 26 9.46 -22.73 -1.79
CA GLU A 26 9.15 -22.08 -3.08
C GLU A 26 8.66 -23.11 -4.10
N ASP A 27 9.33 -24.26 -4.21
CA ASP A 27 8.88 -25.36 -5.07
C ASP A 27 7.48 -25.85 -4.70
N TYR A 28 7.17 -25.94 -3.41
CA TYR A 28 5.82 -26.27 -2.92
C TYR A 28 4.79 -25.20 -3.33
N ALA A 29 5.16 -23.92 -3.26
CA ALA A 29 4.26 -22.83 -3.66
C ALA A 29 3.90 -22.95 -5.16
N GLU A 30 4.89 -23.17 -6.02
CA GLU A 30 4.68 -23.35 -7.46
C GLU A 30 3.85 -24.60 -7.79
N LEU A 31 4.16 -25.72 -7.14
CA LEU A 31 3.43 -26.98 -7.37
C LEU A 31 1.96 -26.90 -6.92
N LEU A 32 1.64 -26.12 -5.92
CA LEU A 32 0.26 -25.90 -5.48
C LEU A 32 -0.58 -25.09 -6.49
N HIS A 33 0.05 -24.36 -7.39
CA HIS A 33 -0.62 -23.62 -8.47
C HIS A 33 -0.85 -24.47 -9.73
N VAL A 34 -0.29 -25.68 -9.82
CA VAL A 34 -0.46 -26.50 -11.02
C VAL A 34 -1.91 -26.97 -11.18
N ARG A 35 -2.36 -27.01 -12.42
CA ARG A 35 -3.74 -27.33 -12.80
C ARG A 35 -4.30 -28.60 -12.15
N PRO A 36 -3.61 -29.75 -12.13
CA PRO A 36 -4.16 -30.96 -11.52
C PRO A 36 -4.50 -30.83 -10.04
N ILE A 37 -3.70 -30.09 -9.28
CA ILE A 37 -3.92 -29.89 -7.83
C ILE A 37 -5.09 -28.93 -7.60
N VAL A 38 -5.13 -27.79 -8.32
CA VAL A 38 -6.19 -26.79 -8.19
C VAL A 38 -7.54 -27.36 -8.63
N GLU A 39 -7.58 -28.11 -9.74
CA GLU A 39 -8.82 -28.77 -10.21
C GLU A 39 -9.28 -29.88 -9.24
N ALA A 40 -8.36 -30.62 -8.64
CA ALA A 40 -8.71 -31.63 -7.64
C ALA A 40 -9.37 -30.97 -6.42
N VAL A 41 -8.84 -29.84 -5.93
CA VAL A 41 -9.44 -29.07 -4.82
C VAL A 41 -10.85 -28.61 -5.18
N SER A 42 -11.07 -28.10 -6.39
CA SER A 42 -12.39 -27.66 -6.83
C SER A 42 -13.40 -28.81 -6.88
N LYS A 43 -13.01 -29.96 -7.45
CA LYS A 43 -13.87 -31.14 -7.61
C LYS A 43 -14.18 -31.83 -6.29
N GLU A 44 -13.19 -32.03 -5.44
CA GLU A 44 -13.34 -32.74 -4.15
C GLU A 44 -14.20 -31.97 -3.15
N ASN A 45 -14.28 -30.66 -3.29
CA ASN A 45 -15.05 -29.79 -2.37
C ASN A 45 -16.32 -29.20 -3.02
N ASP A 46 -16.74 -29.68 -4.20
CA ASP A 46 -17.94 -29.23 -4.93
C ASP A 46 -18.02 -27.71 -5.10
N LEU A 47 -16.86 -27.05 -5.36
CA LEU A 47 -16.79 -25.59 -5.42
C LEU A 47 -17.31 -25.02 -6.74
N GLY A 48 -17.30 -25.82 -7.81
CA GLY A 48 -17.79 -25.43 -9.15
C GLY A 48 -16.96 -24.37 -9.87
N TYR A 49 -15.75 -24.05 -9.36
CA TYR A 49 -14.85 -23.10 -9.99
C TYR A 49 -13.98 -23.76 -11.06
N THR A 50 -13.71 -23.00 -12.15
CA THR A 50 -12.68 -23.41 -13.12
C THR A 50 -11.29 -23.22 -12.49
N TYR A 51 -10.27 -23.81 -13.16
CA TYR A 51 -8.88 -23.63 -12.73
C TYR A 51 -8.51 -22.15 -12.62
N GLU A 52 -8.81 -21.36 -13.64
CA GLU A 52 -8.47 -19.94 -13.71
C GLU A 52 -9.14 -19.12 -12.58
N GLN A 53 -10.40 -19.43 -12.30
CA GLN A 53 -11.14 -18.77 -11.22
C GLN A 53 -10.55 -19.11 -9.86
N LEU A 54 -10.32 -20.40 -9.58
CA LEU A 54 -9.81 -20.84 -8.31
C LEU A 54 -8.36 -20.38 -8.10
N ASN A 55 -7.53 -20.44 -9.15
CA ASN A 55 -6.15 -19.96 -9.08
C ASN A 55 -6.06 -18.45 -8.81
N GLY A 56 -6.99 -17.66 -9.33
CA GLY A 56 -7.08 -16.23 -9.01
C GLY A 56 -7.60 -15.92 -7.59
N MET A 57 -8.18 -16.90 -6.90
CA MET A 57 -8.68 -16.77 -5.52
C MET A 57 -7.64 -17.18 -4.47
N ILE A 58 -6.56 -17.86 -4.88
CA ILE A 58 -5.50 -18.36 -3.99
C ILE A 58 -4.26 -17.48 -4.09
N ASP A 59 -3.59 -17.31 -2.96
CA ASP A 59 -2.31 -16.64 -2.83
C ASP A 59 -1.42 -17.49 -1.94
N ILE A 60 -0.33 -17.99 -2.52
CA ILE A 60 0.60 -18.89 -1.86
C ILE A 60 1.96 -18.21 -1.87
N SER A 61 2.51 -18.01 -0.69
CA SER A 61 3.79 -17.32 -0.53
C SER A 61 4.61 -17.94 0.59
N THR A 62 5.92 -17.88 0.46
CA THR A 62 6.83 -18.18 1.56
C THR A 62 6.95 -16.97 2.48
N VAL A 63 7.16 -17.21 3.77
CA VAL A 63 7.52 -16.13 4.70
C VAL A 63 9.03 -15.91 4.57
N GLU A 64 9.43 -14.66 4.33
CA GLU A 64 10.82 -14.27 4.07
C GLU A 64 11.81 -14.95 5.02
N ASP A 65 12.88 -15.49 4.47
CA ASP A 65 13.97 -16.20 5.18
C ASP A 65 13.52 -17.36 6.07
N THR A 66 12.36 -17.95 5.78
CA THR A 66 11.84 -19.08 6.56
C THR A 66 11.40 -20.23 5.66
N ARG A 67 11.23 -21.42 6.27
CA ARG A 67 10.63 -22.61 5.64
C ARG A 67 9.11 -22.65 5.82
N ILE A 68 8.49 -21.50 6.06
CA ILE A 68 7.05 -21.41 6.33
C ILE A 68 6.34 -21.01 5.04
N LEU A 69 5.47 -21.90 4.58
CA LEU A 69 4.57 -21.65 3.48
C LEU A 69 3.24 -21.09 4.03
N LYS A 70 2.81 -19.95 3.50
CA LYS A 70 1.55 -19.32 3.83
C LYS A 70 0.58 -19.48 2.67
N ILE A 71 -0.50 -20.22 2.88
CA ILE A 71 -1.58 -20.38 1.91
C ILE A 71 -2.75 -19.50 2.33
N SER A 72 -3.17 -18.61 1.44
CA SER A 72 -4.31 -17.71 1.64
C SER A 72 -5.33 -17.93 0.54
N ALA A 73 -6.61 -17.98 0.88
CA ALA A 73 -7.69 -18.00 -0.09
C ALA A 73 -8.62 -16.81 0.15
N THR A 74 -9.16 -16.26 -0.94
CA THR A 74 -10.09 -15.13 -0.94
C THR A 74 -11.37 -15.56 -1.64
N SER A 75 -12.51 -15.48 -0.97
CA SER A 75 -13.83 -15.75 -1.52
C SER A 75 -14.84 -14.74 -0.99
N ILE A 76 -15.95 -14.59 -1.70
CA ILE A 76 -17.11 -13.81 -1.25
C ILE A 76 -17.75 -14.48 -0.04
N LYS A 77 -17.72 -15.82 0.02
CA LYS A 77 -18.22 -16.60 1.15
C LYS A 77 -17.07 -17.01 2.07
N PRO A 78 -17.08 -16.61 3.35
CA PRO A 78 -15.98 -16.89 4.28
C PRO A 78 -15.69 -18.38 4.48
N GLU A 79 -16.72 -19.21 4.47
CA GLU A 79 -16.58 -20.68 4.62
C GLU A 79 -15.87 -21.32 3.42
N GLU A 80 -16.15 -20.86 2.20
CA GLU A 80 -15.45 -21.35 1.00
C GLU A 80 -13.96 -21.01 1.06
N ALA A 81 -13.60 -19.76 1.46
CA ALA A 81 -12.21 -19.37 1.62
C ALA A 81 -11.45 -20.27 2.61
N LYS A 82 -12.10 -20.63 3.73
CA LYS A 82 -11.55 -21.57 4.69
C LYS A 82 -11.37 -22.96 4.08
N THR A 83 -12.39 -23.46 3.39
CA THR A 83 -12.35 -24.80 2.74
C THR A 83 -11.25 -24.87 1.72
N ILE A 84 -11.14 -23.89 0.81
CA ILE A 84 -10.11 -23.82 -0.23
C ILE A 84 -8.70 -23.83 0.39
N ALA A 85 -8.45 -22.98 1.39
CA ALA A 85 -7.13 -22.90 2.02
C ALA A 85 -6.73 -24.19 2.75
N ASN A 86 -7.67 -24.84 3.43
CA ASN A 86 -7.41 -26.10 4.11
C ASN A 86 -7.25 -27.27 3.13
N ALA A 87 -8.06 -27.33 2.07
CA ALA A 87 -7.94 -28.36 1.04
C ALA A 87 -6.58 -28.27 0.29
N LEU A 88 -6.13 -27.05 -0.03
CA LEU A 88 -4.78 -26.86 -0.59
C LEU A 88 -3.68 -27.31 0.36
N ALA A 89 -3.81 -27.01 1.66
CA ALA A 89 -2.85 -27.47 2.66
C ALA A 89 -2.82 -29.01 2.78
N GLU A 90 -3.97 -29.66 2.67
CA GLU A 90 -4.05 -31.12 2.65
C GLU A 90 -3.39 -31.72 1.39
N LYS A 91 -3.60 -31.10 0.22
CA LYS A 91 -2.89 -31.49 -1.02
C LYS A 91 -1.38 -31.27 -0.91
N ALA A 92 -0.94 -30.20 -0.27
CA ALA A 92 0.47 -29.96 -0.01
C ALA A 92 1.13 -31.06 0.87
N VAL A 93 0.38 -31.64 1.80
CA VAL A 93 0.86 -32.74 2.66
C VAL A 93 0.79 -34.11 1.96
N THR A 94 -0.25 -34.33 1.14
CA THR A 94 -0.55 -35.66 0.59
C THR A 94 0.01 -35.91 -0.81
N GLU A 95 -0.06 -34.92 -1.69
CA GLU A 95 0.26 -35.08 -3.12
C GLU A 95 1.69 -34.61 -3.46
N ILE A 96 2.10 -33.45 -2.95
CA ILE A 96 3.40 -32.86 -3.33
C ILE A 96 4.57 -33.71 -2.88
N PRO A 97 4.60 -34.28 -1.66
CA PRO A 97 5.69 -35.19 -1.25
C PRO A 97 5.86 -36.39 -2.15
N LYS A 98 4.76 -36.93 -2.70
CA LYS A 98 4.80 -38.06 -3.65
C LYS A 98 5.43 -37.63 -4.97
N LEU A 99 5.12 -36.39 -5.44
CA LEU A 99 5.66 -35.87 -6.69
C LEU A 99 7.16 -35.54 -6.57
N MET A 100 7.58 -34.99 -5.43
CA MET A 100 8.95 -34.57 -5.19
C MET A 100 9.85 -35.63 -4.54
N GLY A 101 9.31 -36.72 -4.01
CA GLY A 101 10.04 -37.69 -3.24
C GLY A 101 10.60 -37.14 -1.92
N THR A 102 9.92 -36.14 -1.33
CA THR A 102 10.34 -35.44 -0.13
C THR A 102 9.53 -35.87 1.10
N THR A 103 9.98 -35.47 2.28
CA THR A 103 9.20 -35.64 3.52
C THR A 103 8.03 -34.68 3.54
N ALA A 104 6.86 -35.17 3.95
CA ALA A 104 5.65 -34.35 4.04
C ALA A 104 5.82 -33.22 5.04
N PRO A 105 5.40 -31.98 4.67
CA PRO A 105 5.41 -30.85 5.58
C PRO A 105 4.34 -30.99 6.65
N ASN A 106 4.51 -30.28 7.76
CA ASN A 106 3.53 -30.25 8.84
C ASN A 106 2.66 -28.99 8.73
N ILE A 107 1.33 -29.15 8.91
CA ILE A 107 0.41 -28.02 9.03
C ILE A 107 0.57 -27.42 10.43
N ALA A 108 1.14 -26.23 10.52
CA ALA A 108 1.32 -25.51 11.78
C ALA A 108 0.02 -24.88 12.27
N GLU A 109 -0.77 -24.30 11.34
CA GLU A 109 -2.05 -23.67 11.64
C GLU A 109 -3.04 -23.92 10.49
N ARG A 110 -4.28 -24.28 10.81
CA ARG A 110 -5.37 -24.44 9.84
C ARG A 110 -6.12 -23.11 9.64
N ALA A 111 -6.70 -22.93 8.46
CA ALA A 111 -7.54 -21.78 8.19
C ALA A 111 -8.82 -21.83 9.03
N ILE A 112 -9.13 -20.69 9.62
CA ILE A 112 -10.39 -20.43 10.33
C ILE A 112 -11.25 -19.49 9.51
N THR A 113 -12.55 -19.51 9.72
CA THR A 113 -13.50 -18.60 9.07
C THR A 113 -13.20 -17.16 9.46
N PRO A 114 -12.92 -16.25 8.50
CA PRO A 114 -12.63 -14.87 8.82
C PRO A 114 -13.88 -14.14 9.34
N LYS A 115 -13.74 -13.42 10.45
CA LYS A 115 -14.81 -12.60 11.02
C LYS A 115 -14.99 -11.24 10.32
N PHE A 116 -13.96 -10.76 9.63
CA PHE A 116 -13.94 -9.46 8.98
C PHE A 116 -13.58 -9.58 7.51
N LYS A 117 -14.14 -8.67 6.68
CA LYS A 117 -13.81 -8.58 5.26
C LYS A 117 -12.39 -8.01 5.10
N SER A 118 -11.56 -8.64 4.28
CA SER A 118 -10.20 -8.17 3.97
C SER A 118 -10.18 -7.14 2.81
N SER A 119 -11.16 -7.20 1.91
CA SER A 119 -11.27 -6.32 0.74
C SER A 119 -12.76 -6.01 0.44
N PRO A 120 -13.08 -4.81 -0.10
CA PRO A 120 -12.23 -3.64 -0.27
C PRO A 120 -11.91 -2.93 1.06
N SER A 121 -10.67 -2.46 1.22
CA SER A 121 -10.31 -1.68 2.40
C SER A 121 -10.73 -0.21 2.21
N LEU A 122 -11.88 0.17 2.76
CA LEU A 122 -12.41 1.53 2.69
C LEU A 122 -11.36 2.58 3.13
N LYS A 123 -10.62 2.28 4.20
CA LYS A 123 -9.57 3.19 4.72
C LYS A 123 -8.49 3.50 3.67
N LYS A 124 -7.97 2.48 2.96
CA LYS A 124 -6.95 2.67 1.92
C LYS A 124 -7.50 3.47 0.74
N ASN A 125 -8.71 3.14 0.27
CA ASN A 125 -9.33 3.80 -0.87
C ASN A 125 -9.67 5.27 -0.55
N THR A 126 -10.20 5.55 0.66
CA THR A 126 -10.48 6.93 1.10
C THR A 126 -9.19 7.73 1.24
N MET A 127 -8.12 7.17 1.81
CA MET A 127 -6.83 7.85 1.92
C MET A 127 -6.23 8.17 0.55
N LEU A 128 -6.30 7.22 -0.39
CA LEU A 128 -5.82 7.44 -1.76
C LEU A 128 -6.64 8.52 -2.48
N GLY A 129 -7.97 8.50 -2.33
CA GLY A 129 -8.86 9.50 -2.90
C GLY A 129 -8.63 10.90 -2.30
N ALA A 130 -8.43 10.99 -0.99
CA ALA A 130 -8.12 12.25 -0.31
C ALA A 130 -6.79 12.85 -0.78
N LEU A 131 -5.76 12.01 -0.93
CA LEU A 131 -4.45 12.45 -1.40
C LEU A 131 -4.52 12.92 -2.87
N GLY A 132 -5.21 12.18 -3.73
CA GLY A 132 -5.44 12.58 -5.12
C GLY A 132 -6.24 13.88 -5.23
N GLY A 133 -7.29 14.04 -4.43
CA GLY A 133 -8.08 15.27 -4.37
C GLY A 133 -7.25 16.46 -3.90
N MET A 134 -6.39 16.29 -2.89
CA MET A 134 -5.50 17.37 -2.42
C MET A 134 -4.54 17.84 -3.52
N VAL A 135 -3.91 16.92 -4.25
CA VAL A 135 -2.99 17.27 -5.36
C VAL A 135 -3.75 18.05 -6.44
N LEU A 136 -4.96 17.61 -6.80
CA LEU A 136 -5.77 18.28 -7.81
C LEU A 136 -6.14 19.71 -7.38
N VAL A 137 -6.58 19.91 -6.14
CA VAL A 137 -6.91 21.25 -5.60
C VAL A 137 -5.68 22.15 -5.61
N LEU A 138 -4.51 21.66 -5.17
CA LEU A 138 -3.27 22.43 -5.22
C LEU A 138 -2.89 22.82 -6.65
N ALA A 139 -3.04 21.92 -7.61
CA ALA A 139 -2.76 22.22 -9.02
C ALA A 139 -3.68 23.32 -9.56
N VAL A 140 -4.98 23.26 -9.25
CA VAL A 140 -5.94 24.29 -9.65
C VAL A 140 -5.63 25.63 -9.01
N LEU A 141 -5.36 25.66 -7.70
CA LEU A 141 -5.00 26.89 -7.00
C LEU A 141 -3.71 27.50 -7.54
N THR A 142 -2.69 26.67 -7.81
CA THR A 142 -1.42 27.12 -8.40
C THR A 142 -1.65 27.71 -9.79
N PHE A 143 -2.47 27.04 -10.62
CA PHE A 143 -2.82 27.54 -11.94
C PHE A 143 -3.54 28.88 -11.87
N LEU A 144 -4.54 29.03 -11.00
CA LEU A 144 -5.25 30.28 -10.78
C LEU A 144 -4.31 31.38 -10.27
N PHE A 145 -3.39 31.05 -9.35
CA PHE A 145 -2.42 31.99 -8.82
C PHE A 145 -1.44 32.51 -9.89
N ILE A 146 -0.96 31.63 -10.77
CA ILE A 146 -0.04 32.02 -11.86
C ILE A 146 -0.77 32.87 -12.93
N THR A 147 -2.08 32.61 -13.13
CA THR A 147 -2.89 33.33 -14.14
C THR A 147 -3.48 34.61 -13.58
N ASP A 148 -3.37 34.88 -12.27
CA ASP A 148 -3.88 36.08 -11.62
C ASP A 148 -2.86 37.23 -11.76
N ASP A 149 -2.99 38.00 -12.83
CA ASP A 149 -2.17 39.20 -13.11
C ASP A 149 -2.67 40.47 -12.35
N THR A 150 -3.50 40.30 -11.33
CA THR A 150 -4.08 41.41 -10.60
C THR A 150 -3.07 42.06 -9.64
N ILE A 151 -2.77 43.32 -9.82
CA ILE A 151 -1.93 44.13 -8.91
C ILE A 151 -2.74 44.37 -7.61
N LYS A 152 -2.31 43.77 -6.50
CA LYS A 152 -3.01 43.82 -5.19
C LYS A 152 -2.18 44.48 -4.09
N THR A 153 -0.88 44.56 -4.24
CA THR A 153 0.03 45.11 -3.24
C THR A 153 0.88 46.24 -3.76
N GLU A 154 1.42 47.07 -2.84
CA GLU A 154 2.37 48.12 -3.18
C GLU A 154 3.62 47.57 -3.87
N GLU A 155 4.05 46.39 -3.45
CA GLU A 155 5.21 45.69 -4.00
C GLU A 155 4.95 45.26 -5.46
N ASP A 156 3.72 44.89 -5.80
CA ASP A 156 3.34 44.59 -7.18
C ASP A 156 3.44 45.80 -8.08
N VAL A 157 3.01 46.98 -7.59
CA VAL A 157 3.12 48.25 -8.33
C VAL A 157 4.57 48.62 -8.62
N GLU A 158 5.44 48.50 -7.62
CA GLU A 158 6.88 48.76 -7.78
C GLU A 158 7.52 47.76 -8.77
N LYS A 159 7.17 46.49 -8.65
CA LYS A 159 7.74 45.43 -9.46
C LYS A 159 7.31 45.47 -10.94
N TYR A 160 6.03 45.73 -11.20
CA TYR A 160 5.48 45.73 -12.58
C TYR A 160 5.55 47.06 -13.27
N LEU A 161 5.41 48.21 -12.54
CA LEU A 161 5.40 49.53 -13.10
C LEU A 161 6.70 50.30 -12.86
N GLY A 162 7.58 49.81 -11.99
CA GLY A 162 8.85 50.48 -11.65
C GLY A 162 8.67 51.82 -10.92
N ILE A 163 7.47 52.08 -10.36
CA ILE A 163 7.11 53.35 -9.70
C ILE A 163 6.86 53.07 -8.21
N ILE A 164 7.51 53.84 -7.34
CA ILE A 164 7.26 53.75 -5.88
C ILE A 164 5.96 54.50 -5.57
N PRO A 165 4.93 53.81 -5.07
CA PRO A 165 3.67 54.49 -4.70
C PRO A 165 3.92 55.45 -3.53
N LEU A 166 3.45 56.68 -3.68
CA LEU A 166 3.61 57.74 -2.67
C LEU A 166 2.73 57.56 -1.44
N THR A 167 1.57 56.90 -1.63
CA THR A 167 0.63 56.59 -0.55
C THR A 167 -0.34 55.52 -0.95
N VAL A 168 -0.83 54.76 0.02
CA VAL A 168 -1.87 53.75 -0.15
C VAL A 168 -3.14 54.24 0.55
N ILE A 169 -4.22 54.27 -0.19
CA ILE A 169 -5.55 54.58 0.36
C ILE A 169 -6.23 53.27 0.68
N PRO A 170 -6.46 52.96 1.99
CA PRO A 170 -7.15 51.72 2.35
C PRO A 170 -8.59 51.76 1.93
N ASP A 171 -9.08 50.67 1.34
CA ASP A 171 -10.49 50.50 1.03
C ASP A 171 -11.32 50.52 2.33
N GLY A 172 -12.41 51.25 2.39
CA GLY A 172 -13.11 51.71 3.59
C GLY A 172 -13.70 50.62 4.53
N ASN A 173 -13.35 49.37 4.33
CA ASN A 173 -13.87 48.23 5.11
C ASN A 173 -12.83 47.59 6.05
N VAL A 174 -11.71 48.28 6.30
CA VAL A 174 -10.64 47.74 7.18
C VAL A 174 -10.92 48.19 8.61
N LYS A 175 -11.14 47.22 9.50
CA LYS A 175 -11.24 47.45 10.95
C LYS A 175 -9.97 48.15 11.42
N TYR A 176 -10.09 49.34 12.00
CA TYR A 176 -9.02 50.23 12.48
C TYR A 176 -7.96 49.56 13.44
N GLY A 177 -8.09 48.31 13.77
CA GLY A 177 -7.14 47.57 14.62
C GLY A 177 -5.97 46.90 13.89
N ALA A 178 -6.00 46.78 12.57
CA ALA A 178 -4.98 46.02 11.83
C ALA A 178 -3.74 46.83 11.44
N TYR A 179 -3.83 48.17 11.48
CA TYR A 179 -2.74 49.06 11.08
C TYR A 179 -1.64 49.27 12.12
N SER A 180 -1.82 48.78 13.35
CA SER A 180 -0.84 48.95 14.43
C SER A 180 0.42 48.10 14.26
N LYS A 181 0.56 47.30 13.20
CA LYS A 181 1.69 46.42 12.98
C LYS A 181 2.58 46.75 11.79
N TYR A 182 2.31 47.88 11.09
CA TYR A 182 3.29 48.39 10.16
C TYR A 182 4.40 49.08 10.94
N ASN A 183 5.49 48.37 11.14
CA ASN A 183 6.73 48.92 11.63
C ASN A 183 7.11 50.09 10.71
N TYR A 184 7.00 51.31 11.24
CA TYR A 184 7.60 52.51 10.72
C TYR A 184 9.05 52.19 10.33
N TYR A 185 9.35 52.16 9.05
CA TYR A 185 10.69 51.95 8.55
C TYR A 185 11.57 53.03 9.19
N LYS A 186 12.43 52.61 10.10
CA LYS A 186 13.50 53.41 10.67
C LYS A 186 14.30 54.00 9.50
N GLY A 187 14.17 55.32 9.29
CA GLY A 187 14.69 56.04 8.15
C GLY A 187 16.15 55.70 7.83
N LYS A 188 16.38 55.34 6.60
CA LYS A 188 17.74 55.33 6.04
C LYS A 188 18.30 56.74 6.26
N LYS A 189 19.41 56.86 7.05
CA LYS A 189 20.18 58.07 7.24
C LYS A 189 20.55 58.62 5.88
N TYR A 190 19.98 59.79 5.51
CA TYR A 190 20.48 60.55 4.37
C TYR A 190 21.92 60.94 4.64
N TYR A 191 22.78 60.58 3.72
CA TYR A 191 24.17 60.99 3.72
C TYR A 191 24.24 62.47 3.42
N THR A 192 24.58 63.30 4.39
CA THR A 192 24.93 64.68 4.18
C THR A 192 26.41 64.75 3.73
N PRO A 193 26.71 65.32 2.57
CA PRO A 193 28.10 65.50 2.20
C PRO A 193 28.72 66.62 3.06
N LYS A 194 29.84 66.30 3.73
CA LYS A 194 30.66 67.26 4.41
C LYS A 194 31.30 68.18 3.35
N LYS A 195 31.20 69.47 3.58
CA LYS A 195 32.03 70.50 2.91
C LYS A 195 33.50 70.35 3.26
#